data_7230e27507a7abe69a28c723be36b52b
#
_entry.id   7230e27507a7abe69a28c723be36b52b
#
_cell.length_a   1.000
_cell.length_b   1.000
_cell.length_c   1.000
_cell.angle_alpha   90.00
_cell.angle_beta   90.00
_cell.angle_gamma   90.00
#
_symmetry.space_group_name_H-M   'P 1'
#
loop_
_entity.id
_entity.type
_entity.pdbx_description
1 polymer ?
#
loop_
_entity_poly.entity_id
_entity_poly.type
_entity_poly.pdbx_seq_one_letter_code
_entity_poly.pdbx_strand_id
1 'polypeptide(L)'
;QKEIDFLGNAVENPVRPFVAILGGAKVADKLNVISNLLEKCDTLIIGGGMAYTFLKAKGYEIGKSLVDDTKIDYCKEMMEKAEKLGKKLLLPVDSVVAAAFPDPIDAKIDVAVYDADKMPADMAGFDIGPKTAELYADAVKSAKTVVWNGPMGIFENPILAKGTIAVAQALADTDATTIIGGGDSAAAVNQLGFGDKMSHIST
;
A
#
# COMPACT_ATOMS: atom_id res chain seq x y z
N GLN A 1 -16.57 -8.35 6.66
CA GLN A 1 -16.58 -9.82 6.80
C GLN A 1 -16.54 -10.52 5.44
N LYS A 2 -17.31 -10.03 4.48
CA LYS A 2 -17.24 -10.52 3.10
C LYS A 2 -15.86 -10.36 2.51
N GLU A 3 -15.18 -9.27 2.84
CA GLU A 3 -13.79 -9.02 2.39
C GLU A 3 -12.84 -10.07 2.94
N ILE A 4 -12.98 -10.40 4.23
CA ILE A 4 -12.12 -11.37 4.89
C ILE A 4 -12.33 -12.75 4.27
N ASP A 5 -13.59 -13.15 4.05
CA ASP A 5 -13.92 -14.42 3.43
C ASP A 5 -13.40 -14.49 1.99
N PHE A 6 -13.59 -13.41 1.23
CA PHE A 6 -13.13 -13.32 -0.14
C PHE A 6 -11.60 -13.43 -0.22
N LEU A 7 -10.90 -12.67 0.62
CA LEU A 7 -9.44 -12.74 0.70
C LEU A 7 -8.97 -14.11 1.16
N GLY A 8 -9.67 -14.72 2.12
CA GLY A 8 -9.35 -16.06 2.59
C GLY A 8 -9.40 -17.09 1.47
N ASN A 9 -10.46 -17.06 0.68
CA ASN A 9 -10.60 -17.97 -0.46
C ASN A 9 -9.52 -17.72 -1.51
N ALA A 10 -9.25 -16.45 -1.83
CA ALA A 10 -8.28 -16.08 -2.83
C ALA A 10 -6.86 -16.50 -2.47
N VAL A 11 -6.52 -16.47 -1.18
CA VAL A 11 -5.15 -16.73 -0.72
C VAL A 11 -4.92 -18.17 -0.28
N GLU A 12 -5.95 -19.01 -0.28
CA GLU A 12 -5.81 -20.41 0.17
C GLU A 12 -4.95 -21.22 -0.81
N ASN A 13 -5.21 -21.07 -2.10
CA ASN A 13 -4.45 -21.79 -3.15
C ASN A 13 -4.08 -20.84 -4.29
N PRO A 14 -3.30 -19.80 -4.02
CA PRO A 14 -2.95 -18.85 -5.07
C PRO A 14 -1.95 -19.44 -6.06
N VAL A 15 -2.05 -19.03 -7.33
CA VAL A 15 -1.00 -19.31 -8.30
C VAL A 15 0.16 -18.37 -7.99
N ARG A 16 1.34 -18.93 -7.83
CA ARG A 16 2.53 -18.16 -7.43
C ARG A 16 3.34 -17.70 -8.64
N PRO A 17 4.04 -16.57 -8.55
CA PRO A 17 4.21 -15.72 -7.35
C PRO A 17 2.92 -15.00 -6.93
N PHE A 18 2.66 -14.97 -5.63
CA PHE A 18 1.53 -14.29 -5.04
C PHE A 18 2.00 -12.99 -4.37
N VAL A 19 1.49 -11.86 -4.85
CA VAL A 19 1.81 -10.53 -4.32
C VAL A 19 0.57 -9.99 -3.62
N ALA A 20 0.74 -9.55 -2.38
CA ALA A 20 -0.32 -8.88 -1.64
C ALA A 20 0.06 -7.41 -1.46
N ILE A 21 -0.88 -6.51 -1.69
CA ILE A 21 -0.69 -5.06 -1.55
C ILE A 21 -1.68 -4.55 -0.52
N LEU A 22 -1.15 -3.95 0.54
CA LEU A 22 -1.95 -3.36 1.59
C LEU A 22 -1.67 -1.86 1.68
N GLY A 23 -2.71 -1.08 1.72
CA GLY A 23 -2.63 0.37 1.91
C GLY A 23 -3.68 0.83 2.90
N GLY A 24 -3.94 2.12 2.91
CA GLY A 24 -4.88 2.74 3.84
C GLY A 24 -4.15 3.50 4.93
N ALA A 25 -4.92 4.14 5.81
CA ALA A 25 -4.37 5.09 6.76
C ALA A 25 -3.87 4.45 8.06
N LYS A 26 -4.53 3.40 8.53
CA LYS A 26 -4.28 2.88 9.89
C LYS A 26 -3.80 1.44 9.88
N VAL A 27 -2.59 1.22 10.40
CA VAL A 27 -2.03 -0.11 10.56
C VAL A 27 -2.88 -0.97 11.51
N ALA A 28 -3.49 -0.35 12.52
CA ALA A 28 -4.31 -1.08 13.50
C ALA A 28 -5.48 -1.82 12.85
N ASP A 29 -6.04 -1.29 11.77
CA ASP A 29 -7.16 -1.92 11.06
C ASP A 29 -6.73 -3.13 10.23
N LYS A 30 -5.45 -3.32 10.02
CA LYS A 30 -4.89 -4.35 9.13
C LYS A 30 -4.03 -5.41 9.83
N LEU A 31 -3.99 -5.41 11.18
CA LEU A 31 -3.07 -6.27 11.92
C LEU A 31 -3.18 -7.74 11.56
N ASN A 32 -4.39 -8.27 11.58
CA ASN A 32 -4.61 -9.70 11.29
C ASN A 32 -4.36 -10.00 9.80
N VAL A 33 -4.71 -9.08 8.94
CA VAL A 33 -4.52 -9.23 7.49
C VAL A 33 -3.02 -9.29 7.17
N ILE A 34 -2.22 -8.41 7.77
CA ILE A 34 -0.77 -8.38 7.57
C ILE A 34 -0.15 -9.73 7.98
N SER A 35 -0.47 -10.19 9.19
CA SER A 35 0.09 -11.43 9.71
C SER A 35 -0.28 -12.64 8.85
N ASN A 36 -1.55 -12.74 8.46
CA ASN A 36 -2.04 -13.85 7.64
C ASN A 36 -1.43 -13.84 6.24
N LEU A 37 -1.34 -12.66 5.62
CA LEU A 37 -0.79 -12.55 4.27
C LEU A 37 0.70 -12.85 4.24
N LEU A 38 1.45 -12.49 5.27
CA LEU A 38 2.88 -12.82 5.35
C LEU A 38 3.12 -14.32 5.30
N GLU A 39 2.22 -15.12 5.84
CA GLU A 39 2.35 -16.57 5.81
C GLU A 39 2.02 -17.16 4.44
N LYS A 40 1.25 -16.44 3.62
CA LYS A 40 0.70 -16.97 2.37
C LYS A 40 1.30 -16.37 1.11
N CYS A 41 1.69 -15.10 1.14
CA CYS A 41 2.22 -14.42 -0.05
C CYS A 41 3.72 -14.67 -0.21
N ASP A 42 4.22 -14.38 -1.40
CA ASP A 42 5.65 -14.36 -1.67
C ASP A 42 6.22 -12.96 -1.45
N THR A 43 5.43 -11.93 -1.73
CA THR A 43 5.80 -10.52 -1.53
C THR A 43 4.63 -9.78 -0.92
N LEU A 44 4.88 -9.04 0.14
CA LEU A 44 3.90 -8.15 0.75
C LEU A 44 4.34 -6.70 0.51
N ILE A 45 3.44 -5.90 -0.07
CA ILE A 45 3.70 -4.50 -0.38
C ILE A 45 2.85 -3.64 0.56
N ILE A 46 3.46 -2.68 1.21
CA ILE A 46 2.80 -1.76 2.14
C ILE A 46 2.80 -0.36 1.56
N GLY A 47 1.66 0.29 1.54
CA GLY A 47 1.51 1.68 1.11
C GLY A 47 0.52 2.43 1.98
N GLY A 48 0.20 3.65 1.58
CA GLY A 48 -0.72 4.49 2.34
C GLY A 48 -0.14 5.00 3.65
N GLY A 49 -0.97 5.62 4.47
CA GLY A 49 -0.55 6.20 5.75
C GLY A 49 0.04 5.18 6.73
N MET A 50 -0.45 3.93 6.66
CA MET A 50 0.05 2.87 7.55
C MET A 50 1.54 2.55 7.33
N ALA A 51 2.07 2.85 6.15
CA ALA A 51 3.47 2.58 5.85
C ALA A 51 4.42 3.37 6.74
N TYR A 52 4.00 4.54 7.22
CA TYR A 52 4.88 5.39 8.05
C TYR A 52 5.13 4.81 9.43
N THR A 53 4.21 4.03 9.96
CA THR A 53 4.45 3.30 11.21
C THR A 53 5.56 2.26 11.00
N PHE A 54 5.58 1.58 9.86
CA PHE A 54 6.66 0.66 9.50
C PHE A 54 7.99 1.39 9.32
N LEU A 55 7.98 2.54 8.65
CA LEU A 55 9.21 3.31 8.42
C LEU A 55 9.77 3.83 9.75
N LYS A 56 8.91 4.27 10.64
CA LYS A 56 9.33 4.68 11.99
C LYS A 56 9.96 3.49 12.74
N ALA A 57 9.37 2.31 12.60
CA ALA A 57 9.91 1.09 13.20
C ALA A 57 11.31 0.76 12.67
N LYS A 58 11.62 1.13 11.43
CA LYS A 58 12.95 0.98 10.85
C LYS A 58 13.96 2.02 11.38
N GLY A 59 13.49 3.01 12.12
CA GLY A 59 14.33 4.07 12.63
C GLY A 59 14.38 5.34 11.77
N TYR A 60 13.49 5.44 10.77
CA TYR A 60 13.46 6.60 9.89
C TYR A 60 12.65 7.74 10.53
N GLU A 61 13.03 8.97 10.19
CA GLU A 61 12.26 10.15 10.55
C GLU A 61 11.15 10.33 9.53
N ILE A 62 9.91 10.42 10.01
CA ILE A 62 8.74 10.50 9.14
C ILE A 62 8.04 11.86 9.20
N GLY A 63 8.69 12.86 9.81
CA GLY A 63 8.13 14.20 9.95
C GLY A 63 6.80 14.20 10.70
N LYS A 64 5.80 14.83 10.10
CA LYS A 64 4.43 14.89 10.64
C LYS A 64 3.53 13.78 10.09
N SER A 65 4.10 12.78 9.41
CA SER A 65 3.32 11.71 8.82
C SER A 65 2.51 10.95 9.86
N LEU A 66 1.39 10.39 9.42
CA LEU A 66 0.53 9.58 10.27
C LEU A 66 1.34 8.40 10.83
N VAL A 67 1.22 8.18 12.13
CA VAL A 67 1.93 7.09 12.81
C VAL A 67 1.11 6.60 13.98
N ASP A 68 1.15 5.29 14.22
CA ASP A 68 0.56 4.69 15.42
C ASP A 68 1.70 4.20 16.30
N ASP A 69 2.08 5.02 17.29
CA ASP A 69 3.19 4.71 18.18
C ASP A 69 2.97 3.44 19.00
N THR A 70 1.72 3.04 19.19
CA THR A 70 1.40 1.80 19.92
C THR A 70 1.64 0.54 19.09
N LYS A 71 1.90 0.69 17.78
CA LYS A 71 2.07 -0.43 16.85
C LYS A 71 3.47 -0.55 16.27
N ILE A 72 4.41 0.26 16.73
CA ILE A 72 5.79 0.22 16.24
C ILE A 72 6.42 -1.15 16.51
N ASP A 73 6.24 -1.69 17.70
CA ASP A 73 6.77 -3.01 18.04
C ASP A 73 6.13 -4.11 17.18
N TYR A 74 4.84 -4.01 16.90
CA TYR A 74 4.14 -4.92 16.02
C TYR A 74 4.73 -4.87 14.59
N CYS A 75 5.01 -3.68 14.09
CA CYS A 75 5.62 -3.53 12.77
C CYS A 75 7.01 -4.16 12.72
N LYS A 76 7.80 -4.01 13.77
CA LYS A 76 9.10 -4.68 13.88
C LYS A 76 8.95 -6.19 13.85
N GLU A 77 7.97 -6.73 14.57
CA GLU A 77 7.67 -8.17 14.57
C GLU A 77 7.29 -8.65 13.17
N MET A 78 6.51 -7.89 12.44
CA MET A 78 6.10 -8.27 11.08
C MET A 78 7.28 -8.25 10.12
N MET A 79 8.16 -7.28 10.23
CA MET A 79 9.38 -7.24 9.41
C MET A 79 10.29 -8.43 9.70
N GLU A 80 10.46 -8.79 10.97
CA GLU A 80 11.23 -9.97 11.38
C GLU A 80 10.57 -11.26 10.91
N LYS A 81 9.25 -11.35 11.00
CA LYS A 81 8.49 -12.51 10.53
C LYS A 81 8.70 -12.72 9.03
N ALA A 82 8.63 -11.64 8.25
CA ALA A 82 8.86 -11.70 6.81
C ALA A 82 10.26 -12.26 6.51
N GLU A 83 11.26 -11.77 7.22
CA GLU A 83 12.64 -12.24 7.04
C GLU A 83 12.79 -13.71 7.39
N LYS A 84 12.23 -14.13 8.51
CA LYS A 84 12.28 -15.55 8.95
C LYS A 84 11.59 -16.48 7.97
N LEU A 85 10.50 -16.04 7.35
CA LEU A 85 9.74 -16.84 6.39
C LEU A 85 10.32 -16.76 4.97
N GLY A 86 11.35 -15.93 4.76
CA GLY A 86 11.93 -15.74 3.43
C GLY A 86 11.03 -14.96 2.48
N LYS A 87 10.13 -14.15 3.02
CA LYS A 87 9.21 -13.31 2.23
C LYS A 87 9.80 -11.94 1.99
N LYS A 88 9.39 -11.30 0.90
CA LYS A 88 9.77 -9.93 0.63
C LYS A 88 8.70 -9.01 1.23
N LEU A 89 9.12 -8.08 2.04
CA LEU A 89 8.25 -7.02 2.58
C LEU A 89 8.75 -5.70 2.00
N LEU A 90 7.97 -5.12 1.08
CA LEU A 90 8.35 -3.88 0.40
C LEU A 90 7.68 -2.69 1.07
N LEU A 91 8.50 -1.72 1.43
CA LEU A 91 8.06 -0.46 2.04
C LEU A 91 8.42 0.69 1.10
N PRO A 92 7.75 1.85 1.23
CA PRO A 92 8.09 2.99 0.39
C PRO A 92 9.55 3.40 0.56
N VAL A 93 10.21 3.66 -0.56
CA VAL A 93 11.59 4.16 -0.58
C VAL A 93 11.62 5.68 -0.77
N ASP A 94 10.51 6.27 -1.20
CA ASP A 94 10.31 7.71 -1.27
C ASP A 94 8.82 8.02 -1.07
N SER A 95 8.53 9.28 -0.79
CA SER A 95 7.15 9.72 -0.55
C SER A 95 6.92 11.10 -1.16
N VAL A 96 5.68 11.33 -1.59
CA VAL A 96 5.20 12.66 -1.94
C VAL A 96 4.72 13.30 -0.65
N VAL A 97 5.32 14.43 -0.29
CA VAL A 97 5.08 15.09 0.99
C VAL A 97 4.52 16.50 0.79
N ALA A 98 3.82 17.00 1.81
CA ALA A 98 3.30 18.36 1.85
C ALA A 98 3.34 18.86 3.28
N ALA A 99 3.20 20.18 3.44
CA ALA A 99 3.23 20.82 4.76
C ALA A 99 1.98 20.51 5.57
N ALA A 100 0.84 20.24 4.91
CA ALA A 100 -0.43 19.98 5.59
C ALA A 100 -1.33 19.11 4.73
N PHE A 101 -2.27 18.44 5.38
CA PHE A 101 -3.31 17.66 4.70
C PHE A 101 -4.16 18.60 3.84
N PRO A 102 -4.49 18.19 2.59
CA PRO A 102 -5.31 19.05 1.72
C PRO A 102 -6.71 19.29 2.28
N ASP A 103 -7.15 20.53 2.26
CA ASP A 103 -8.46 20.95 2.75
C ASP A 103 -9.03 22.03 1.81
N PRO A 104 -10.07 21.72 1.02
CA PRO A 104 -10.74 20.42 0.90
C PRO A 104 -9.82 19.32 0.36
N ILE A 105 -10.27 18.07 0.44
CA ILE A 105 -9.43 16.92 0.12
C ILE A 105 -8.83 16.95 -1.29
N ASP A 106 -9.53 17.58 -2.23
CA ASP A 106 -9.09 17.73 -3.63
C ASP A 106 -8.37 19.06 -3.90
N ALA A 107 -8.02 19.81 -2.85
CA ALA A 107 -7.37 21.11 -3.00
C ALA A 107 -6.01 20.98 -3.69
N LYS A 108 -5.63 22.02 -4.43
CA LYS A 108 -4.29 22.14 -4.99
C LYS A 108 -3.33 22.48 -3.86
N ILE A 109 -2.30 21.66 -3.72
CA ILE A 109 -1.28 21.85 -2.68
C ILE A 109 0.11 21.76 -3.30
N ASP A 110 1.06 22.38 -2.66
CA ASP A 110 2.46 22.25 -3.03
C ASP A 110 3.01 20.96 -2.45
N VAL A 111 3.63 20.14 -3.29
CA VAL A 111 4.19 18.87 -2.88
C VAL A 111 5.66 18.79 -3.30
N ALA A 112 6.39 17.92 -2.61
CA ALA A 112 7.76 17.60 -2.95
C ALA A 112 7.96 16.09 -2.78
N VAL A 113 9.03 15.55 -3.34
CA VAL A 113 9.37 14.15 -3.19
C VAL A 113 10.67 14.04 -2.40
N TYR A 114 10.64 13.21 -1.36
CA TYR A 114 11.83 12.95 -0.53
C TYR A 114 12.01 11.46 -0.37
N ASP A 115 13.26 11.03 -0.27
CA ASP A 115 13.57 9.63 0.09
C ASP A 115 13.00 9.34 1.48
N ALA A 116 12.65 8.09 1.73
CA ALA A 116 11.97 7.70 2.97
C ALA A 116 12.79 8.00 4.23
N ASP A 117 14.11 8.00 4.11
CA ASP A 117 15.03 8.29 5.22
C ASP A 117 15.45 9.76 5.30
N LYS A 118 14.85 10.63 4.48
CA LYS A 118 15.22 12.05 4.39
C LYS A 118 14.01 12.99 4.46
N MET A 119 12.92 12.53 5.04
CA MET A 119 11.70 13.34 5.12
C MET A 119 11.88 14.52 6.07
N PRO A 120 11.53 15.76 5.64
CA PRO A 120 11.62 16.93 6.50
C PRO A 120 10.69 16.83 7.72
N ALA A 121 11.15 17.37 8.85
CA ALA A 121 10.41 17.29 10.10
C ALA A 121 9.07 18.07 10.07
N ASP A 122 8.95 19.05 9.19
CA ASP A 122 7.75 19.90 9.08
C ASP A 122 6.80 19.46 7.97
N MET A 123 7.03 18.31 7.37
CA MET A 123 6.20 17.78 6.30
C MET A 123 5.67 16.38 6.62
N ALA A 124 4.59 16.01 5.96
CA ALA A 124 3.97 14.69 6.09
C ALA A 124 3.85 14.04 4.73
N GLY A 125 3.97 12.71 4.69
CA GLY A 125 3.77 11.93 3.47
C GLY A 125 2.31 11.64 3.21
N PHE A 126 1.87 11.79 1.97
CA PHE A 126 0.48 11.58 1.56
C PHE A 126 0.33 10.67 0.36
N ASP A 127 1.42 10.23 -0.23
CA ASP A 127 1.42 9.27 -1.34
C ASP A 127 2.80 8.64 -1.44
N ILE A 128 2.88 7.49 -2.12
CA ILE A 128 4.17 6.90 -2.45
C ILE A 128 4.82 7.75 -3.55
N GLY A 129 6.15 7.82 -3.52
CA GLY A 129 6.89 8.55 -4.53
C GLY A 129 7.10 7.75 -5.81
N PRO A 130 7.72 8.37 -6.83
CA PRO A 130 7.92 7.71 -8.13
C PRO A 130 8.85 6.48 -8.08
N LYS A 131 9.88 6.49 -7.24
CA LYS A 131 10.75 5.32 -7.08
C LYS A 131 10.00 4.15 -6.46
N THR A 132 9.14 4.44 -5.49
CA THR A 132 8.31 3.43 -4.84
C THR A 132 7.30 2.85 -5.82
N ALA A 133 6.67 3.71 -6.62
CA ALA A 133 5.71 3.28 -7.63
C ALA A 133 6.36 2.32 -8.64
N GLU A 134 7.57 2.63 -9.09
CA GLU A 134 8.32 1.76 -9.99
C GLU A 134 8.66 0.42 -9.34
N LEU A 135 9.13 0.45 -8.09
CA LEU A 135 9.46 -0.75 -7.32
C LEU A 135 8.23 -1.67 -7.19
N TYR A 136 7.08 -1.09 -6.86
CA TYR A 136 5.84 -1.84 -6.67
C TYR A 136 5.31 -2.38 -8.00
N ALA A 137 5.39 -1.58 -9.06
CA ALA A 137 4.98 -2.04 -10.40
C ALA A 137 5.84 -3.22 -10.88
N ASP A 138 7.14 -3.18 -10.62
CA ASP A 138 8.04 -4.26 -10.98
C ASP A 138 7.70 -5.55 -10.23
N ALA A 139 7.35 -5.44 -8.95
CA ALA A 139 6.95 -6.60 -8.15
C ALA A 139 5.66 -7.23 -8.70
N VAL A 140 4.72 -6.41 -9.17
CA VAL A 140 3.45 -6.87 -9.72
C VAL A 140 3.63 -7.56 -11.07
N LYS A 141 4.58 -7.11 -11.90
CA LYS A 141 4.79 -7.65 -13.26
C LYS A 141 5.04 -9.14 -13.28
N SER A 142 5.77 -9.66 -12.30
CA SER A 142 6.12 -11.08 -12.27
C SER A 142 5.10 -11.92 -11.52
N ALA A 143 4.08 -11.31 -10.93
CA ALA A 143 3.08 -12.01 -10.14
C ALA A 143 2.12 -12.81 -11.01
N LYS A 144 1.57 -13.88 -10.46
CA LYS A 144 0.48 -14.65 -11.07
C LYS A 144 -0.84 -14.40 -10.33
N THR A 145 -0.77 -14.00 -9.06
CA THR A 145 -1.93 -13.61 -8.26
C THR A 145 -1.58 -12.34 -7.51
N VAL A 146 -2.46 -11.34 -7.56
CA VAL A 146 -2.29 -10.09 -6.82
C VAL A 146 -3.57 -9.80 -6.05
N VAL A 147 -3.43 -9.54 -4.76
CA VAL A 147 -4.53 -9.06 -3.91
C VAL A 147 -4.18 -7.66 -3.46
N TRP A 148 -5.09 -6.72 -3.64
CA TRP A 148 -4.88 -5.32 -3.26
C TRP A 148 -6.00 -4.85 -2.35
N ASN A 149 -5.63 -4.31 -1.19
CA ASN A 149 -6.57 -3.77 -0.20
C ASN A 149 -6.01 -2.47 0.37
N GLY A 150 -6.59 -1.34 0.01
CA GLY A 150 -6.25 -0.02 0.51
C GLY A 150 -5.42 0.81 -0.47
N PRO A 151 -5.77 2.09 -0.66
CA PRO A 151 -5.05 2.97 -1.60
C PRO A 151 -3.64 3.31 -1.09
N MET A 152 -2.78 3.73 -2.03
CA MET A 152 -1.39 4.08 -1.72
C MET A 152 -1.23 5.49 -1.20
N GLY A 153 -2.21 6.35 -1.41
CA GLY A 153 -2.21 7.74 -0.97
C GLY A 153 -3.60 8.31 -0.95
N ILE A 154 -3.69 9.64 -0.94
CA ILE A 154 -4.98 10.34 -0.92
C ILE A 154 -5.49 10.42 -2.37
N PHE A 155 -6.10 9.33 -2.83
CA PHE A 155 -6.50 9.21 -4.24
C PHE A 155 -7.60 10.21 -4.66
N GLU A 156 -8.33 10.77 -3.71
CA GLU A 156 -9.32 11.82 -3.97
C GLU A 156 -8.68 13.13 -4.43
N ASN A 157 -7.38 13.27 -4.21
CA ASN A 157 -6.62 14.44 -4.65
C ASN A 157 -5.81 14.08 -5.89
N PRO A 158 -6.05 14.76 -7.05
CA PRO A 158 -5.32 14.42 -8.28
C PRO A 158 -3.80 14.48 -8.16
N ILE A 159 -3.28 15.35 -7.31
CA ILE A 159 -1.84 15.49 -7.09
C ILE A 159 -1.30 14.31 -6.29
N LEU A 160 -2.10 13.77 -5.39
CA LEU A 160 -1.72 12.69 -4.48
C LEU A 160 -2.23 11.32 -4.91
N ALA A 161 -2.86 11.23 -6.08
CA ALA A 161 -3.39 9.97 -6.61
C ALA A 161 -2.38 9.20 -7.48
N LYS A 162 -1.27 9.81 -7.82
CA LYS A 162 -0.30 9.24 -8.78
C LYS A 162 0.21 7.86 -8.39
N GLY A 163 0.47 7.64 -7.10
CA GLY A 163 0.91 6.35 -6.61
C GLY A 163 -0.16 5.27 -6.74
N THR A 164 -1.39 5.59 -6.39
CA THR A 164 -2.53 4.68 -6.54
C THR A 164 -2.78 4.38 -8.02
N ILE A 165 -2.68 5.38 -8.88
CA ILE A 165 -2.81 5.20 -10.33
C ILE A 165 -1.72 4.26 -10.85
N ALA A 166 -0.48 4.45 -10.42
CA ALA A 166 0.65 3.62 -10.86
C ALA A 166 0.44 2.15 -10.49
N VAL A 167 -0.02 1.87 -9.27
CA VAL A 167 -0.32 0.50 -8.83
C VAL A 167 -1.49 -0.06 -9.63
N ALA A 168 -2.57 0.70 -9.81
CA ALA A 168 -3.72 0.28 -10.60
C ALA A 168 -3.33 -0.03 -12.04
N GLN A 169 -2.48 0.80 -12.65
CA GLN A 169 -2.00 0.58 -14.01
C GLN A 169 -1.16 -0.70 -14.09
N ALA A 170 -0.31 -0.96 -13.10
CA ALA A 170 0.48 -2.17 -13.07
C ALA A 170 -0.41 -3.42 -12.99
N LEU A 171 -1.48 -3.36 -12.18
CA LEU A 171 -2.43 -4.46 -12.11
C LEU A 171 -3.21 -4.63 -13.42
N ALA A 172 -3.53 -3.53 -14.10
CA ALA A 172 -4.23 -3.58 -15.38
C ALA A 172 -3.37 -4.18 -16.49
N ASP A 173 -2.06 -3.98 -16.42
CA ASP A 173 -1.11 -4.43 -17.44
C ASP A 173 -0.57 -5.84 -17.22
N THR A 174 -0.76 -6.42 -16.04
CA THR A 174 -0.26 -7.76 -15.72
C THR A 174 -1.24 -8.84 -16.20
N ASP A 175 -0.72 -10.03 -16.48
CA ASP A 175 -1.53 -11.21 -16.80
C ASP A 175 -2.03 -11.93 -15.54
N ALA A 176 -1.68 -11.45 -14.37
CA ALA A 176 -2.07 -12.07 -13.10
C ALA A 176 -3.58 -11.99 -12.85
N THR A 177 -4.08 -12.89 -12.03
CA THR A 177 -5.41 -12.73 -11.44
C THR A 177 -5.33 -11.60 -10.41
N THR A 178 -6.11 -10.54 -10.60
CA THR A 178 -6.10 -9.36 -9.76
C THR A 178 -7.39 -9.28 -8.96
N ILE A 179 -7.24 -9.18 -7.64
CA ILE A 179 -8.36 -9.19 -6.69
C ILE A 179 -8.28 -7.92 -5.85
N ILE A 180 -9.32 -7.11 -5.94
CA ILE A 180 -9.40 -5.86 -5.17
C ILE A 180 -10.36 -6.08 -4.02
N GLY A 181 -9.89 -5.88 -2.79
CA GLY A 181 -10.71 -5.96 -1.60
C GLY A 181 -10.80 -4.62 -0.89
N GLY A 182 -11.94 -4.37 -0.25
CA GLY A 182 -12.16 -3.16 0.53
C GLY A 182 -12.87 -2.05 -0.23
N GLY A 183 -13.75 -1.33 0.48
CA GLY A 183 -14.53 -0.25 -0.11
C GLY A 183 -13.69 0.86 -0.69
N ASP A 184 -12.62 1.26 0.01
CA ASP A 184 -11.74 2.34 -0.45
C ASP A 184 -10.96 1.95 -1.71
N SER A 185 -10.47 0.71 -1.77
CA SER A 185 -9.74 0.22 -2.94
C SER A 185 -10.66 0.11 -4.15
N ALA A 186 -11.86 -0.46 -3.95
CA ALA A 186 -12.85 -0.57 -5.01
C ALA A 186 -13.24 0.81 -5.52
N ALA A 187 -13.48 1.77 -4.61
CA ALA A 187 -13.80 3.14 -4.97
C ALA A 187 -12.65 3.77 -5.76
N ALA A 188 -11.41 3.57 -5.33
CA ALA A 188 -10.23 4.13 -6.00
C ALA A 188 -10.10 3.60 -7.42
N VAL A 189 -10.17 2.28 -7.62
CA VAL A 189 -10.00 1.73 -8.98
C VAL A 189 -11.15 2.11 -9.90
N ASN A 190 -12.38 2.20 -9.39
CA ASN A 190 -13.53 2.63 -10.18
C ASN A 190 -13.44 4.12 -10.53
N GLN A 191 -13.11 4.96 -9.55
CA GLN A 191 -12.97 6.40 -9.75
C GLN A 191 -11.87 6.73 -10.76
N LEU A 192 -10.77 5.98 -10.73
CA LEU A 192 -9.63 6.20 -11.61
C LEU A 192 -9.77 5.50 -12.97
N GLY A 193 -10.87 4.78 -13.19
CA GLY A 193 -11.16 4.19 -14.49
C GLY A 193 -10.56 2.81 -14.74
N PHE A 194 -10.13 2.09 -13.71
CA PHE A 194 -9.48 0.78 -13.84
C PHE A 194 -10.36 -0.40 -13.46
N GLY A 195 -11.62 -0.16 -13.06
CA GLY A 195 -12.49 -1.22 -12.56
C GLY A 195 -12.65 -2.39 -13.52
N ASP A 196 -12.82 -2.10 -14.81
CA ASP A 196 -13.02 -3.12 -15.85
C ASP A 196 -11.78 -3.98 -16.10
N LYS A 197 -10.61 -3.52 -15.64
CA LYS A 197 -9.34 -4.19 -15.88
C LYS A 197 -8.93 -5.13 -14.76
N MET A 198 -9.70 -5.18 -13.68
CA MET A 198 -9.46 -6.05 -12.54
C MET A 198 -10.24 -7.35 -12.70
N SER A 199 -9.66 -8.47 -12.28
CA SER A 199 -10.32 -9.78 -12.35
C SER A 199 -11.53 -9.84 -11.44
N HIS A 200 -11.37 -9.36 -10.20
CA HIS A 200 -12.42 -9.37 -9.19
C HIS A 200 -12.34 -8.11 -8.34
N ILE A 201 -13.50 -7.53 -8.02
CA ILE A 201 -13.59 -6.41 -7.06
C ILE A 201 -14.61 -6.78 -6.00
N SER A 202 -14.18 -6.73 -4.73
CA SER A 202 -15.03 -6.97 -3.57
C SER A 202 -15.19 -5.68 -2.77
N THR A 203 -16.40 -5.35 -2.39
CA THR A 203 -16.68 -4.13 -1.59
C THR A 203 -17.02 -4.45 -0.15
#